data_1bb882839dd8304b5080e6aa28bc00df
#
_entry.id   1bb882839dd8304b5080e6aa28bc00df
#
_cell.length_a   1.000
_cell.length_b   1.000
_cell.length_c   1.000
_cell.angle_alpha   90.00
_cell.angle_beta   90.00
_cell.angle_gamma   90.00
#
_symmetry.space_group_name_H-M   'P 1'
#
loop_
_entity.id
_entity.type
_entity.pdbx_description
1 polymer ?
#
loop_
_entity_poly.entity_id
_entity_poly.type
_entity_poly.pdbx_seq_one_letter_code
_entity_poly.pdbx_strand_id
1 'polypeptide(L)'
;MERPAGVTFLSILAFIGAVILALGGLAMCLGGALLTQMSGMGMDRPRMAMFAGVGGAIIGLLLLGVAAVYVVMGMGLWKLQNWARILTIVFAALGVLFYGMNMLGAMMHLHVILLFWRAIFLALNVWIIVYLLQPNVKQAFGATGF
;
A
#
# COMPACT_ATOMS: atom_id res chain seq x y z
N MET A 1 23.28 -11.96 15.58
CA MET A 1 21.84 -11.96 15.90
C MET A 1 21.11 -12.53 14.70
N GLU A 2 20.40 -13.65 14.87
CA GLU A 2 19.66 -14.26 13.77
C GLU A 2 18.43 -13.38 13.45
N ARG A 3 18.22 -13.13 12.15
CA ARG A 3 17.06 -12.37 11.71
C ARG A 3 15.80 -13.23 11.87
N PRO A 4 14.75 -12.73 12.52
CA PRO A 4 13.48 -13.44 12.54
C PRO A 4 12.97 -13.66 11.11
N ALA A 5 12.64 -14.89 10.74
CA ALA A 5 12.20 -15.24 9.38
C ALA A 5 11.00 -14.38 8.90
N GLY A 6 10.10 -14.02 9.80
CA GLY A 6 8.97 -13.17 9.47
C GLY A 6 9.34 -11.74 9.10
N VAL A 7 10.43 -11.18 9.64
CA VAL A 7 10.91 -9.83 9.23
C VAL A 7 11.43 -9.87 7.79
N THR A 8 12.14 -10.94 7.42
CA THR A 8 12.57 -11.15 6.04
C THR A 8 11.38 -11.30 5.10
N PHE A 9 10.36 -12.05 5.51
CA PHE A 9 9.12 -12.19 4.74
C PHE A 9 8.40 -10.85 4.56
N LEU A 10 8.28 -10.03 5.62
CA LEU A 10 7.68 -8.70 5.55
C LEU A 10 8.47 -7.74 4.65
N SER A 11 9.81 -7.82 4.66
CA SER A 11 10.64 -7.01 3.76
C SER A 11 10.40 -7.38 2.30
N ILE A 12 10.32 -8.67 1.98
CA ILE A 12 10.01 -9.15 0.62
C ILE A 12 8.60 -8.70 0.22
N LEU A 13 7.62 -8.82 1.11
CA LEU A 13 6.25 -8.39 0.86
C LEU A 13 6.19 -6.88 0.60
N ALA A 14 6.96 -6.07 1.32
CA ALA A 14 7.07 -4.63 1.10
C ALA A 14 7.65 -4.32 -0.29
N PHE A 15 8.68 -5.04 -0.75
CA PHE A 15 9.22 -4.87 -2.09
C PHE A 15 8.24 -5.28 -3.19
N ILE A 16 7.53 -6.39 -3.01
CA ILE A 16 6.47 -6.81 -3.95
C ILE A 16 5.37 -5.74 -4.02
N GLY A 17 4.92 -5.23 -2.86
CA GLY A 17 3.96 -4.15 -2.79
C GLY A 17 4.44 -2.88 -3.49
N ALA A 18 5.72 -2.51 -3.32
CA ALA A 18 6.33 -1.38 -4.00
C ALA A 18 6.31 -1.54 -5.52
N VAL A 19 6.63 -2.71 -6.04
CA VAL A 19 6.61 -3.00 -7.48
C VAL A 19 5.18 -2.89 -8.03
N ILE A 20 4.20 -3.47 -7.35
CA ILE A 20 2.79 -3.41 -7.77
C ILE A 20 2.30 -1.96 -7.79
N LEU A 21 2.59 -1.18 -6.75
CA LEU A 21 2.22 0.23 -6.65
C LEU A 21 2.93 1.08 -7.71
N ALA A 22 4.21 0.80 -8.00
CA ALA A 22 4.96 1.50 -9.04
C ALA A 22 4.39 1.23 -10.43
N LEU A 23 4.10 -0.03 -10.74
CA LEU A 23 3.48 -0.41 -12.03
C LEU A 23 2.09 0.19 -12.18
N GLY A 24 1.26 0.14 -11.12
CA GLY A 24 -0.06 0.76 -11.10
C GLY A 24 0.01 2.29 -11.25
N GLY A 25 0.94 2.92 -10.56
CA GLY A 25 1.19 4.36 -10.65
C GLY A 25 1.64 4.79 -12.06
N LEU A 26 2.58 4.06 -12.65
CA LEU A 26 3.03 4.29 -14.05
C LEU A 26 1.87 4.09 -15.04
N ALA A 27 1.10 3.02 -14.90
CA ALA A 27 -0.05 2.76 -15.76
C ALA A 27 -1.09 3.89 -15.68
N MET A 28 -1.35 4.42 -14.48
CA MET A 28 -2.26 5.56 -14.30
C MET A 28 -1.70 6.87 -14.86
N CYS A 29 -0.40 7.13 -14.70
CA CYS A 29 0.24 8.32 -15.28
C CYS A 29 0.20 8.27 -16.81
N LEU A 30 0.55 7.14 -17.41
CA LEU A 30 0.54 6.97 -18.87
C LEU A 30 -0.88 6.98 -19.42
N GLY A 31 -1.80 6.25 -18.81
CA GLY A 31 -3.22 6.22 -19.19
C GLY A 31 -3.87 7.59 -19.05
N GLY A 32 -3.57 8.32 -17.98
CA GLY A 32 -4.02 9.69 -17.79
C GLY A 32 -3.49 10.65 -18.87
N ALA A 33 -2.20 10.55 -19.21
CA ALA A 33 -1.59 11.34 -20.27
C ALA A 33 -2.22 11.05 -21.65
N LEU A 34 -2.45 9.78 -21.97
CA LEU A 34 -3.12 9.36 -23.22
C LEU A 34 -4.55 9.89 -23.31
N LEU A 35 -5.34 9.78 -22.22
CA LEU A 35 -6.71 10.32 -22.18
C LEU A 35 -6.73 11.84 -22.38
N THR A 36 -5.76 12.55 -21.82
CA THR A 36 -5.64 14.01 -21.99
C THR A 36 -5.34 14.37 -23.43
N GLN A 37 -4.45 13.62 -24.12
CA GLN A 37 -4.16 13.84 -25.54
C GLN A 37 -5.36 13.51 -26.42
N MET A 38 -6.05 12.41 -26.17
CA MET A 38 -7.24 12.00 -26.94
C MET A 38 -8.42 12.97 -26.76
N SER A 39 -8.49 13.71 -25.66
CA SER A 39 -9.53 14.72 -25.44
C SER A 39 -9.50 15.86 -26.48
N GLY A 40 -8.34 16.10 -27.11
CA GLY A 40 -8.17 17.04 -28.21
C GLY A 40 -8.56 16.49 -29.59
N MET A 41 -8.82 15.18 -29.73
CA MET A 41 -9.04 14.49 -31.01
C MET A 41 -10.54 14.22 -31.30
N GLY A 42 -11.46 15.04 -30.81
CA GLY A 42 -12.89 14.95 -31.18
C GLY A 42 -13.74 13.98 -30.39
N MET A 43 -13.42 13.77 -29.11
CA MET A 43 -14.30 13.02 -28.19
C MET A 43 -15.60 13.79 -27.91
N ASP A 44 -16.72 13.07 -27.80
CA ASP A 44 -18.04 13.64 -27.46
C ASP A 44 -18.08 14.37 -26.11
N ARG A 45 -17.11 14.10 -25.20
CA ARG A 45 -17.00 14.73 -23.89
C ARG A 45 -15.54 15.09 -23.54
N PRO A 46 -14.93 16.06 -24.23
CA PRO A 46 -13.49 16.37 -24.09
C PRO A 46 -13.14 16.85 -22.66
N ARG A 47 -14.00 17.61 -22.01
CA ARG A 47 -13.76 18.08 -20.62
C ARG A 47 -13.70 16.93 -19.63
N MET A 48 -14.57 15.93 -19.78
CA MET A 48 -14.62 14.78 -18.87
C MET A 48 -13.38 13.89 -19.06
N ALA A 49 -12.92 13.69 -20.28
CA ALA A 49 -11.68 12.96 -20.59
C ALA A 49 -10.45 13.69 -20.04
N MET A 50 -10.41 15.02 -20.14
CA MET A 50 -9.34 15.84 -19.58
C MET A 50 -9.29 15.75 -18.04
N PHE A 51 -10.44 15.87 -17.35
CA PHE A 51 -10.50 15.70 -15.88
C PHE A 51 -10.11 14.29 -15.44
N ALA A 52 -10.56 13.26 -16.14
CA ALA A 52 -10.18 11.87 -15.87
C ALA A 52 -8.68 11.64 -16.10
N GLY A 53 -8.11 12.24 -17.16
CA GLY A 53 -6.70 12.15 -17.47
C GLY A 53 -5.80 12.83 -16.46
N VAL A 54 -6.11 14.06 -16.09
CA VAL A 54 -5.37 14.81 -15.05
C VAL A 54 -5.53 14.13 -13.68
N GLY A 55 -6.74 13.74 -13.31
CA GLY A 55 -7.00 12.99 -12.07
C GLY A 55 -6.22 11.68 -12.02
N GLY A 56 -6.21 10.92 -13.10
CA GLY A 56 -5.43 9.69 -13.22
C GLY A 56 -3.92 9.91 -13.07
N ALA A 57 -3.39 10.97 -13.67
CA ALA A 57 -1.98 11.34 -13.55
C ALA A 57 -1.61 11.72 -12.10
N ILE A 58 -2.45 12.50 -11.41
CA ILE A 58 -2.23 12.88 -10.01
C ILE A 58 -2.25 11.63 -9.11
N ILE A 59 -3.25 10.77 -9.26
CA ILE A 59 -3.33 9.51 -8.50
C ILE A 59 -2.12 8.62 -8.81
N GLY A 60 -1.72 8.52 -10.08
CA GLY A 60 -0.54 7.77 -10.48
C GLY A 60 0.73 8.28 -9.81
N LEU A 61 0.92 9.60 -9.74
CA LEU A 61 2.06 10.22 -9.06
C LEU A 61 2.05 9.95 -7.54
N LEU A 62 0.88 10.01 -6.91
CA LEU A 62 0.72 9.66 -5.49
C LEU A 62 1.07 8.19 -5.24
N LEU A 63 0.63 7.27 -6.11
CA LEU A 63 0.99 5.85 -6.02
C LEU A 63 2.49 5.61 -6.15
N LEU A 64 3.16 6.34 -7.04
CA LEU A 64 4.63 6.29 -7.17
C LEU A 64 5.32 6.79 -5.90
N GLY A 65 4.82 7.87 -5.28
CA GLY A 65 5.30 8.35 -4.00
C GLY A 65 5.16 7.30 -2.89
N VAL A 66 4.00 6.65 -2.80
CA VAL A 66 3.77 5.55 -1.85
C VAL A 66 4.67 4.37 -2.16
N ALA A 67 4.86 4.00 -3.43
CA ALA A 67 5.79 2.94 -3.83
C ALA A 67 7.22 3.21 -3.33
N ALA A 68 7.71 4.44 -3.45
CA ALA A 68 9.02 4.84 -2.94
C ALA A 68 9.11 4.65 -1.41
N VAL A 69 8.07 5.02 -0.66
CA VAL A 69 8.00 4.78 0.79
C VAL A 69 8.06 3.29 1.10
N TYR A 70 7.38 2.44 0.34
CA TYR A 70 7.43 0.98 0.51
C TYR A 70 8.82 0.41 0.25
N VAL A 71 9.56 0.92 -0.74
CA VAL A 71 10.96 0.53 -0.98
C VAL A 71 11.82 0.89 0.22
N VAL A 72 11.72 2.13 0.72
CA VAL A 72 12.49 2.60 1.86
C VAL A 72 12.17 1.80 3.13
N MET A 73 10.88 1.51 3.38
CA MET A 73 10.44 0.62 4.46
C MET A 73 11.02 -0.79 4.32
N GLY A 74 10.95 -1.38 3.12
CA GLY A 74 11.50 -2.71 2.85
C GLY A 74 13.00 -2.79 3.14
N MET A 75 13.77 -1.78 2.70
CA MET A 75 15.19 -1.68 3.02
C MET A 75 15.46 -1.49 4.51
N GLY A 76 14.67 -0.67 5.20
CA GLY A 76 14.77 -0.45 6.63
C GLY A 76 14.47 -1.72 7.44
N LEU A 77 13.43 -2.47 7.08
CA LEU A 77 13.11 -3.77 7.68
C LEU A 77 14.23 -4.79 7.42
N TRP A 78 14.77 -4.80 6.20
CA TRP A 78 15.92 -5.65 5.86
C TRP A 78 17.15 -5.38 6.71
N LYS A 79 17.39 -4.10 7.04
CA LYS A 79 18.48 -3.65 7.90
C LYS A 79 18.15 -3.68 9.40
N LEU A 80 16.97 -4.20 9.81
CA LEU A 80 16.49 -4.25 11.18
C LEU A 80 16.44 -2.87 11.87
N GLN A 81 16.15 -1.82 11.11
CA GLN A 81 16.07 -0.46 11.64
C GLN A 81 14.74 -0.23 12.36
N ASN A 82 14.78 0.26 13.60
CA ASN A 82 13.58 0.42 14.44
C ASN A 82 12.55 1.39 13.83
N TRP A 83 12.99 2.44 13.13
CA TRP A 83 12.09 3.39 12.47
C TRP A 83 11.23 2.70 11.39
N ALA A 84 11.81 1.75 10.63
CA ALA A 84 11.08 1.03 9.60
C ALA A 84 9.99 0.12 10.21
N ARG A 85 10.25 -0.49 11.38
CA ARG A 85 9.25 -1.23 12.15
C ARG A 85 8.08 -0.32 12.53
N ILE A 86 8.35 0.84 13.12
CA ILE A 86 7.32 1.80 13.54
C ILE A 86 6.52 2.26 12.33
N LEU A 87 7.18 2.62 11.24
CA LEU A 87 6.54 3.06 10.01
C LEU A 87 5.63 1.97 9.43
N THR A 88 6.08 0.70 9.43
CA THR A 88 5.28 -0.44 8.97
C THR A 88 4.03 -0.63 9.84
N ILE A 89 4.14 -0.48 11.17
CA ILE A 89 3.00 -0.55 12.08
C ILE A 89 2.00 0.57 11.80
N VAL A 90 2.48 1.79 11.56
CA VAL A 90 1.61 2.94 11.23
C VAL A 90 0.87 2.69 9.92
N PHE A 91 1.57 2.23 8.87
CA PHE A 91 0.92 1.91 7.59
C PHE A 91 -0.07 0.75 7.71
N ALA A 92 0.27 -0.28 8.48
CA ALA A 92 -0.65 -1.39 8.74
C ALA A 92 -1.89 -0.94 9.53
N ALA A 93 -1.73 -0.04 10.51
CA ALA A 93 -2.86 0.54 11.25
C ALA A 93 -3.78 1.38 10.34
N LEU A 94 -3.19 2.20 9.46
CA LEU A 94 -3.96 2.91 8.43
C LEU A 94 -4.68 1.94 7.49
N GLY A 95 -4.04 0.82 7.13
CA GLY A 95 -4.65 -0.26 6.37
C GLY A 95 -5.85 -0.87 7.09
N VAL A 96 -5.74 -1.16 8.38
CA VAL A 96 -6.85 -1.67 9.20
C VAL A 96 -8.03 -0.69 9.19
N LEU A 97 -7.77 0.60 9.39
CA LEU A 97 -8.81 1.63 9.35
C LEU A 97 -9.48 1.70 7.96
N PHE A 98 -8.68 1.75 6.91
CA PHE A 98 -9.18 1.84 5.54
C PHE A 98 -10.02 0.63 5.14
N TYR A 99 -9.50 -0.58 5.34
CA TYR A 99 -10.22 -1.81 5.01
C TYR A 99 -11.41 -2.04 5.93
N GLY A 100 -11.32 -1.68 7.22
CA GLY A 100 -12.42 -1.76 8.18
C GLY A 100 -13.60 -0.87 7.79
N MET A 101 -13.35 0.40 7.46
CA MET A 101 -14.39 1.33 7.00
C MET A 101 -15.02 0.86 5.68
N ASN A 102 -14.20 0.40 4.72
CA ASN A 102 -14.69 -0.11 3.45
C ASN A 102 -15.46 -1.43 3.59
N MET A 103 -15.19 -2.23 4.61
CA MET A 103 -15.92 -3.46 4.90
C MET A 103 -17.36 -3.17 5.34
N LEU A 104 -17.57 -2.14 6.16
CA LEU A 104 -18.91 -1.69 6.55
C LEU A 104 -19.75 -1.31 5.33
N GLY A 105 -19.18 -0.55 4.38
CA GLY A 105 -19.87 -0.19 3.13
C GLY A 105 -20.17 -1.40 2.24
N ALA A 106 -19.27 -2.40 2.17
CA ALA A 106 -19.49 -3.60 1.35
C ALA A 106 -20.58 -4.53 1.92
N MET A 107 -20.78 -4.54 3.23
CA MET A 107 -21.86 -5.29 3.87
C MET A 107 -23.24 -4.77 3.43
N MET A 108 -23.38 -3.46 3.20
CA MET A 108 -24.62 -2.85 2.72
C MET A 108 -24.98 -3.25 1.28
N HIS A 109 -23.99 -3.65 0.47
CA HIS A 109 -24.17 -3.99 -0.96
C HIS A 109 -24.04 -5.48 -1.27
N LEU A 110 -23.90 -6.37 -0.26
CA LEU A 110 -23.84 -7.84 -0.37
C LEU A 110 -22.84 -8.38 -1.42
N HIS A 111 -21.74 -7.67 -1.67
CA HIS A 111 -20.70 -8.14 -2.58
C HIS A 111 -19.76 -9.15 -1.88
N VAL A 112 -20.14 -10.41 -1.83
CA VAL A 112 -19.44 -11.49 -1.10
C VAL A 112 -17.96 -11.61 -1.49
N ILE A 113 -17.64 -11.51 -2.78
CA ILE A 113 -16.26 -11.63 -3.29
C ILE A 113 -15.41 -10.47 -2.77
N LEU A 114 -15.92 -9.24 -2.80
CA LEU A 114 -15.22 -8.05 -2.29
C LEU A 114 -15.05 -8.11 -0.78
N LEU A 115 -16.03 -8.63 -0.06
CA LEU A 115 -15.97 -8.85 1.39
C LEU A 115 -14.85 -9.83 1.75
N PHE A 116 -14.76 -10.94 1.01
CA PHE A 116 -13.71 -11.95 1.22
C PHE A 116 -12.30 -11.36 1.03
N TRP A 117 -12.05 -10.64 -0.07
CA TRP A 117 -10.77 -9.99 -0.31
C TRP A 117 -10.43 -8.95 0.77
N ARG A 118 -11.38 -8.12 1.16
CA ARG A 118 -11.19 -7.11 2.20
C ARG A 118 -10.87 -7.74 3.56
N ALA A 119 -11.54 -8.83 3.92
CA ALA A 119 -11.28 -9.58 5.15
C ALA A 119 -9.85 -10.16 5.18
N ILE A 120 -9.36 -10.69 4.06
CA ILE A 120 -7.99 -11.18 3.94
C ILE A 120 -7.00 -10.04 4.17
N PHE A 121 -7.16 -8.89 3.48
CA PHE A 121 -6.26 -7.75 3.65
C PHE A 121 -6.32 -7.17 5.06
N LEU A 122 -7.50 -7.11 5.67
CA LEU A 122 -7.67 -6.70 7.07
C LEU A 122 -6.91 -7.64 8.01
N ALA A 123 -7.09 -8.94 7.87
CA ALA A 123 -6.42 -9.95 8.68
C ALA A 123 -4.88 -9.89 8.52
N LEU A 124 -4.38 -9.68 7.30
CA LEU A 124 -2.95 -9.50 7.04
C LEU A 124 -2.39 -8.26 7.76
N ASN A 125 -3.08 -7.13 7.70
CA ASN A 125 -2.63 -5.92 8.38
C ASN A 125 -2.61 -6.09 9.91
N VAL A 126 -3.65 -6.71 10.48
CA VAL A 126 -3.69 -7.02 11.92
C VAL A 126 -2.55 -7.98 12.28
N TRP A 127 -2.32 -9.03 11.49
CA TRP A 127 -1.23 -9.97 11.71
C TRP A 127 0.15 -9.28 11.68
N ILE A 128 0.39 -8.37 10.73
CA ILE A 128 1.62 -7.58 10.65
C ILE A 128 1.85 -6.79 11.93
N ILE A 129 0.81 -6.11 12.43
CA ILE A 129 0.90 -5.32 13.67
C ILE A 129 1.25 -6.23 14.86
N VAL A 130 0.49 -7.32 15.05
CA VAL A 130 0.70 -8.27 16.16
C VAL A 130 2.11 -8.86 16.09
N TYR A 131 2.55 -9.27 14.89
CA TYR A 131 3.88 -9.86 14.70
C TYR A 131 5.01 -8.86 15.05
N LEU A 132 4.93 -7.62 14.58
CA LEU A 132 5.95 -6.59 14.83
C LEU A 132 5.96 -6.08 16.28
N LEU A 133 4.88 -6.31 17.03
CA LEU A 133 4.79 -5.99 18.46
C LEU A 133 5.35 -7.10 19.37
N GLN A 134 5.64 -8.29 18.84
CA GLN A 134 6.20 -9.38 19.62
C GLN A 134 7.56 -9.01 20.24
N PRO A 135 7.82 -9.42 21.52
CA PRO A 135 9.04 -9.06 22.23
C PRO A 135 10.30 -9.56 21.52
N ASN A 136 10.27 -10.75 20.92
CA ASN A 136 11.40 -11.31 20.19
C ASN A 136 11.73 -10.48 18.94
N VAL A 137 10.72 -9.94 18.25
CA VAL A 137 10.89 -9.07 17.09
C VAL A 137 11.40 -7.70 17.54
N LYS A 138 10.86 -7.13 18.63
CA LYS A 138 11.33 -5.88 19.21
C LYS A 138 12.83 -5.93 19.54
N GLN A 139 13.29 -7.02 20.17
CA GLN A 139 14.71 -7.21 20.50
C GLN A 139 15.59 -7.27 19.26
N ALA A 140 15.15 -7.93 18.18
CA ALA A 140 15.90 -7.99 16.91
C ALA A 140 16.10 -6.60 16.27
N PHE A 141 15.20 -5.66 16.51
CA PHE A 141 15.32 -4.26 16.06
C PHE A 141 16.07 -3.37 17.05
N GLY A 142 16.70 -3.93 18.10
CA GLY A 142 17.42 -3.16 19.11
C GLY A 142 16.55 -2.28 20.00
N ALA A 143 15.24 -2.49 19.97
CA ALA A 143 14.29 -1.76 20.81
C ALA A 143 14.19 -2.44 22.20
N THR A 144 15.25 -2.31 22.99
CA THR A 144 15.27 -2.67 24.40
C THR A 144 14.73 -1.48 25.20
N GLY A 145 13.45 -1.54 25.56
CA GLY A 145 12.85 -0.53 26.47
C GLY A 145 11.58 0.10 25.87
N PHE A 146 10.53 -0.28 26.42
CA PHE A 146 9.16 0.14 26.78
C PHE A 146 8.22 -1.04 26.63
#